data_2db5850ecc742fc1d259f64738663ec5
#
_entry.id   2db5850ecc742fc1d259f64738663ec5
#
_cell.length_a   1.000
_cell.length_b   1.000
_cell.length_c   1.000
_cell.angle_alpha   90.00
_cell.angle_beta   90.00
_cell.angle_gamma   90.00
#
_symmetry.space_group_name_H-M   'P 1'
#
loop_
_entity.id
_entity.type
_entity.pdbx_description
1 polymer ?
#
loop_
_entity_poly.entity_id
_entity_poly.type
_entity_poly.pdbx_seq_one_letter_code
_entity_poly.pdbx_strand_id
1 'polypeptide(L)'
;MKNAFPTLCLLTLALAGCSGLPDQRLANEALKNGDTATAQRNYQALADLGYTEAQVGLADIWMESRDAEQLKKAEATYREAAKTSPRAQARLGRLLAAKPGASEAELHEAQALLQQAFASGDASSLTPLAMLYLQHPQSFPRIDAQQQISQWRAEGYPQAGLAQVALYRIEGTYDQHLDEVESICRQALSANDGCYVELATVYQKQGNTEQQAALISQLQSAYNRGTASAQKVDGVARVLADANLGTPDPQTARSLLENIAPAYPAAWVSLAQLLYDFPDQGDVAQLQEYLDNGRAADQPRAELLLGKLYYDGKWLTPDAQQAEAHFQRAVDKEVAADYYLGQLYRRGYLGQVYPQKALDHLLKAARNGQNSADFAIAQLFSQGKGTQPNAMNAYVFSQLAKLQNTPQANELAAQLDEQLPADQRAAAQRLLQKEQALRATLSQNALAVQTLAEENGEEAL
;
A
#
# COMPACT_ATOMS: atom_id res chain seq x y z
N MET A 1 -55.68 37.91 -53.48
CA MET A 1 -54.43 38.29 -52.86
C MET A 1 -54.39 37.58 -51.51
N LYS A 2 -53.71 36.46 -51.45
CA LYS A 2 -53.54 35.61 -50.22
C LYS A 2 -52.06 35.46 -49.97
N ASN A 3 -51.58 36.12 -48.94
CA ASN A 3 -50.16 35.93 -48.46
C ASN A 3 -50.03 34.67 -47.67
N ALA A 4 -49.22 33.77 -48.19
CA ALA A 4 -48.76 32.58 -47.44
C ALA A 4 -47.42 32.88 -46.79
N PHE A 5 -47.34 32.78 -45.45
CA PHE A 5 -46.12 32.80 -44.68
C PHE A 5 -45.57 31.35 -44.61
N PRO A 6 -44.31 31.13 -44.89
CA PRO A 6 -43.73 29.82 -44.61
C PRO A 6 -43.28 29.73 -43.16
N THR A 7 -43.81 28.76 -42.44
CA THR A 7 -43.43 28.37 -41.07
C THR A 7 -42.02 27.76 -41.12
N LEU A 8 -41.06 28.49 -40.59
CA LEU A 8 -39.67 27.99 -40.41
C LEU A 8 -39.64 27.05 -39.20
N CYS A 9 -39.63 25.73 -39.44
CA CYS A 9 -39.34 24.75 -38.42
C CYS A 9 -37.85 24.84 -38.02
N LEU A 10 -37.57 25.40 -36.85
CA LEU A 10 -36.29 25.30 -36.19
C LEU A 10 -36.12 23.86 -35.69
N LEU A 11 -35.34 23.02 -36.41
CA LEU A 11 -34.78 21.80 -35.89
C LEU A 11 -33.71 22.18 -34.85
N THR A 12 -34.02 22.14 -33.59
CA THR A 12 -33.05 22.08 -32.51
C THR A 12 -32.40 20.71 -32.55
N LEU A 13 -31.23 20.61 -33.21
CA LEU A 13 -30.32 19.47 -32.99
C LEU A 13 -29.87 19.57 -31.53
N ALA A 14 -30.42 18.70 -30.70
CA ALA A 14 -29.83 18.37 -29.42
C ALA A 14 -28.43 17.75 -29.73
N LEU A 15 -27.40 18.55 -29.49
CA LEU A 15 -26.03 18.03 -29.33
C LEU A 15 -26.03 17.14 -28.07
N ALA A 16 -26.49 15.90 -28.21
CA ALA A 16 -26.12 14.84 -27.30
C ALA A 16 -24.59 14.76 -27.40
N GLY A 17 -23.92 15.28 -26.34
CA GLY A 17 -22.49 15.21 -26.25
C GLY A 17 -22.06 13.76 -26.54
N CYS A 18 -21.16 13.59 -27.49
CA CYS A 18 -20.45 12.33 -27.68
C CYS A 18 -19.76 12.00 -26.35
N SER A 19 -20.42 11.22 -25.50
CA SER A 19 -19.69 10.39 -24.54
C SER A 19 -18.81 9.53 -25.45
N GLY A 20 -17.47 9.73 -25.37
CA GLY A 20 -16.54 8.98 -26.18
C GLY A 20 -16.87 7.50 -26.10
N LEU A 21 -16.69 6.78 -27.21
CA LEU A 21 -16.85 5.33 -27.20
C LEU A 21 -15.95 4.75 -26.09
N PRO A 22 -16.42 3.74 -25.35
CA PRO A 22 -15.61 3.10 -24.33
C PRO A 22 -14.33 2.54 -24.97
N ASP A 23 -13.19 2.90 -24.41
CA ASP A 23 -11.85 2.60 -24.94
C ASP A 23 -11.00 2.02 -23.80
N GLN A 24 -10.50 0.79 -24.01
CA GLN A 24 -9.64 0.12 -23.03
C GLN A 24 -8.31 0.85 -22.85
N ARG A 25 -7.75 1.42 -23.92
CA ARG A 25 -6.51 2.23 -23.82
C ARG A 25 -6.74 3.47 -22.97
N LEU A 26 -7.88 4.14 -23.12
CA LEU A 26 -8.25 5.29 -22.29
C LEU A 26 -8.45 4.85 -20.82
N ALA A 27 -9.05 3.69 -20.58
CA ALA A 27 -9.19 3.14 -19.24
C ALA A 27 -7.83 2.85 -18.59
N ASN A 28 -6.91 2.21 -19.32
CA ASN A 28 -5.56 1.93 -18.85
C ASN A 28 -4.78 3.22 -18.53
N GLU A 29 -4.86 4.22 -19.42
CA GLU A 29 -4.19 5.52 -19.25
C GLU A 29 -4.75 6.28 -18.04
N ALA A 30 -6.07 6.30 -17.85
CA ALA A 30 -6.71 6.90 -16.71
C ALA A 30 -6.27 6.23 -15.39
N LEU A 31 -6.20 4.89 -15.37
CA LEU A 31 -5.73 4.15 -14.20
C LEU A 31 -4.28 4.48 -13.84
N LYS A 32 -3.37 4.53 -14.84
CA LYS A 32 -1.97 4.93 -14.64
C LYS A 32 -1.83 6.34 -14.03
N ASN A 33 -2.73 7.24 -14.38
CA ASN A 33 -2.75 8.60 -13.88
C ASN A 33 -3.55 8.76 -12.58
N GLY A 34 -4.04 7.66 -11.97
CA GLY A 34 -4.81 7.69 -10.74
C GLY A 34 -6.27 8.14 -10.91
N ASP A 35 -6.75 8.35 -12.15
CA ASP A 35 -8.17 8.64 -12.43
C ASP A 35 -9.00 7.36 -12.49
N THR A 36 -9.14 6.75 -11.32
CA THR A 36 -9.90 5.50 -11.12
C THR A 36 -11.35 5.62 -11.59
N ALA A 37 -11.97 6.80 -11.47
CA ALA A 37 -13.35 7.00 -11.87
C ALA A 37 -13.53 6.92 -13.40
N THR A 38 -12.63 7.51 -14.17
CA THR A 38 -12.63 7.40 -15.63
C THR A 38 -12.27 6.00 -16.09
N ALA A 39 -11.28 5.36 -15.46
CA ALA A 39 -10.92 3.98 -15.73
C ALA A 39 -12.11 3.04 -15.51
N GLN A 40 -12.75 3.12 -14.35
CA GLN A 40 -13.91 2.29 -13.99
C GLN A 40 -15.07 2.45 -14.97
N ARG A 41 -15.42 3.67 -15.38
CA ARG A 41 -16.49 3.89 -16.35
C ARG A 41 -16.21 3.21 -17.70
N ASN A 42 -14.99 3.35 -18.21
CA ASN A 42 -14.62 2.74 -19.49
C ASN A 42 -14.56 1.21 -19.42
N TYR A 43 -13.93 0.65 -18.36
CA TYR A 43 -13.90 -0.79 -18.16
C TYR A 43 -15.31 -1.36 -17.98
N GLN A 44 -16.18 -0.70 -17.20
CA GLN A 44 -17.56 -1.17 -16.99
C GLN A 44 -18.30 -1.23 -18.32
N ALA A 45 -18.23 -0.18 -19.13
CA ALA A 45 -18.93 -0.15 -20.42
C ALA A 45 -18.42 -1.25 -21.40
N LEU A 46 -17.12 -1.56 -21.37
CA LEU A 46 -16.54 -2.65 -22.18
C LEU A 46 -16.89 -4.04 -21.59
N ALA A 47 -16.87 -4.16 -20.25
CA ALA A 47 -17.22 -5.39 -19.56
C ALA A 47 -18.70 -5.79 -19.80
N ASP A 48 -19.60 -4.80 -19.86
CA ASP A 48 -21.02 -5.00 -20.17
C ASP A 48 -21.22 -5.48 -21.65
N LEU A 49 -20.26 -5.20 -22.52
CA LEU A 49 -20.20 -5.72 -23.88
C LEU A 49 -19.54 -7.10 -23.98
N GLY A 50 -19.06 -7.68 -22.86
CA GLY A 50 -18.47 -9.00 -22.79
C GLY A 50 -16.96 -9.06 -23.06
N TYR A 51 -16.25 -7.93 -23.06
CA TYR A 51 -14.79 -7.92 -23.22
C TYR A 51 -14.10 -8.42 -21.95
N THR A 52 -13.50 -9.61 -22.01
CA THR A 52 -12.86 -10.28 -20.85
C THR A 52 -11.76 -9.43 -20.23
N GLU A 53 -10.90 -8.80 -21.03
CA GLU A 53 -9.81 -7.97 -20.50
C GLU A 53 -10.31 -6.71 -19.78
N ALA A 54 -11.46 -6.17 -20.18
CA ALA A 54 -12.11 -5.08 -19.47
C ALA A 54 -12.72 -5.56 -18.13
N GLN A 55 -13.25 -6.78 -18.10
CA GLN A 55 -13.70 -7.40 -16.85
C GLN A 55 -12.54 -7.57 -15.87
N VAL A 56 -11.36 -8.00 -16.35
CA VAL A 56 -10.15 -8.09 -15.54
C VAL A 56 -9.74 -6.71 -15.03
N GLY A 57 -9.68 -5.69 -15.90
CA GLY A 57 -9.34 -4.33 -15.48
C GLY A 57 -10.32 -3.74 -14.44
N LEU A 58 -11.61 -4.07 -14.57
CA LEU A 58 -12.61 -3.66 -13.57
C LEU A 58 -12.41 -4.39 -12.23
N ALA A 59 -12.08 -5.68 -12.26
CA ALA A 59 -11.76 -6.47 -11.09
C ALA A 59 -10.47 -5.97 -10.41
N ASP A 60 -9.45 -5.57 -11.19
CA ASP A 60 -8.23 -4.93 -10.67
C ASP A 60 -8.58 -3.68 -9.83
N ILE A 61 -9.48 -2.81 -10.31
CA ILE A 61 -9.95 -1.63 -9.55
C ILE A 61 -10.67 -2.04 -8.25
N TRP A 62 -11.52 -3.08 -8.27
CA TRP A 62 -12.20 -3.54 -7.07
C TRP A 62 -11.24 -4.16 -6.05
N MET A 63 -10.11 -4.73 -6.50
CA MET A 63 -9.08 -5.25 -5.61
C MET A 63 -8.36 -4.16 -4.79
N GLU A 64 -8.31 -2.93 -5.29
CA GLU A 64 -7.77 -1.79 -4.53
C GLU A 64 -8.70 -1.32 -3.40
N SER A 65 -9.95 -1.78 -3.42
CA SER A 65 -10.94 -1.46 -2.40
C SER A 65 -10.70 -2.26 -1.12
N ARG A 66 -10.91 -1.61 0.03
CA ARG A 66 -10.98 -2.31 1.33
C ARG A 66 -12.38 -2.87 1.65
N ASP A 67 -13.33 -2.71 0.74
CA ASP A 67 -14.69 -3.22 0.88
C ASP A 67 -14.73 -4.72 0.57
N ALA A 68 -15.12 -5.53 1.55
CA ALA A 68 -15.19 -6.98 1.44
C ALA A 68 -16.12 -7.46 0.32
N GLU A 69 -17.18 -6.71 0.01
CA GLU A 69 -18.09 -7.08 -1.09
C GLU A 69 -17.46 -6.80 -2.45
N GLN A 70 -16.69 -5.74 -2.59
CA GLN A 70 -15.92 -5.46 -3.82
C GLN A 70 -14.82 -6.51 -4.02
N LEU A 71 -14.11 -6.90 -2.97
CA LEU A 71 -13.09 -7.96 -3.04
C LEU A 71 -13.69 -9.30 -3.48
N LYS A 72 -14.86 -9.69 -2.94
CA LYS A 72 -15.59 -10.90 -3.39
C LYS A 72 -16.01 -10.81 -4.86
N LYS A 73 -16.47 -9.62 -5.28
CA LYS A 73 -16.87 -9.38 -6.66
C LYS A 73 -15.68 -9.49 -7.61
N ALA A 74 -14.50 -8.95 -7.22
CA ALA A 74 -13.28 -9.08 -7.97
C ALA A 74 -12.85 -10.55 -8.12
N GLU A 75 -12.82 -11.33 -7.02
CA GLU A 75 -12.50 -12.75 -7.08
C GLU A 75 -13.45 -13.53 -8.02
N ALA A 76 -14.75 -13.29 -7.91
CA ALA A 76 -15.74 -13.94 -8.78
C ALA A 76 -15.52 -13.60 -10.27
N THR A 77 -15.17 -12.34 -10.56
CA THR A 77 -14.90 -11.87 -11.91
C THR A 77 -13.60 -12.48 -12.46
N TYR A 78 -12.53 -12.54 -11.66
CA TYR A 78 -11.31 -13.24 -12.06
C TYR A 78 -11.53 -14.72 -12.33
N ARG A 79 -12.34 -15.43 -11.50
CA ARG A 79 -12.67 -16.85 -11.72
C ARG A 79 -13.36 -17.09 -13.05
N GLU A 80 -14.28 -16.20 -13.44
CA GLU A 80 -14.93 -16.31 -14.75
C GLU A 80 -13.98 -16.01 -15.89
N ALA A 81 -13.23 -14.91 -15.79
CA ALA A 81 -12.27 -14.48 -16.81
C ALA A 81 -11.09 -15.45 -16.96
N ALA A 82 -10.63 -16.12 -15.89
CA ALA A 82 -9.53 -17.07 -15.92
C ALA A 82 -9.76 -18.30 -16.82
N LYS A 83 -11.01 -18.55 -17.20
CA LYS A 83 -11.34 -19.62 -18.16
C LYS A 83 -10.73 -19.37 -19.54
N THR A 84 -10.47 -18.13 -19.90
CA THR A 84 -10.02 -17.74 -21.26
C THR A 84 -8.85 -16.75 -21.28
N SER A 85 -8.61 -16.02 -20.19
CA SER A 85 -7.57 -14.99 -20.11
C SER A 85 -6.40 -15.45 -19.24
N PRO A 86 -5.17 -15.56 -19.80
CA PRO A 86 -3.96 -15.81 -19.01
C PRO A 86 -3.70 -14.74 -17.94
N ARG A 87 -4.00 -13.47 -18.24
CA ARG A 87 -3.92 -12.37 -17.28
C ARG A 87 -4.85 -12.62 -16.09
N ALA A 88 -6.10 -13.03 -16.34
CA ALA A 88 -7.02 -13.36 -15.24
C ALA A 88 -6.54 -14.59 -14.44
N GLN A 89 -5.91 -15.58 -15.08
CA GLN A 89 -5.29 -16.71 -14.39
C GLN A 89 -4.18 -16.24 -13.46
N ALA A 90 -3.28 -15.36 -13.94
CA ALA A 90 -2.24 -14.78 -13.11
C ALA A 90 -2.82 -13.97 -11.93
N ARG A 91 -3.85 -13.14 -12.17
CA ARG A 91 -4.54 -12.36 -11.13
C ARG A 91 -5.20 -13.25 -10.06
N LEU A 92 -5.98 -14.24 -10.50
CA LEU A 92 -6.62 -15.17 -9.59
C LEU A 92 -5.59 -16.01 -8.81
N GLY A 93 -4.56 -16.48 -9.49
CA GLY A 93 -3.48 -17.24 -8.86
C GLY A 93 -2.77 -16.45 -7.76
N ARG A 94 -2.46 -15.17 -7.99
CA ARG A 94 -1.94 -14.26 -6.96
C ARG A 94 -2.90 -14.08 -5.81
N LEU A 95 -4.16 -13.79 -6.12
CA LEU A 95 -5.20 -13.57 -5.11
C LEU A 95 -5.33 -14.77 -4.18
N LEU A 96 -5.37 -15.97 -4.73
CA LEU A 96 -5.47 -17.20 -3.94
C LEU A 96 -4.20 -17.49 -3.14
N ALA A 97 -3.02 -17.25 -3.72
CA ALA A 97 -1.73 -17.40 -3.05
C ALA A 97 -1.59 -16.47 -1.84
N ALA A 98 -2.09 -15.24 -1.99
CA ALA A 98 -2.04 -14.22 -0.98
C ALA A 98 -3.23 -14.25 0.00
N LYS A 99 -4.22 -15.12 -0.23
CA LYS A 99 -5.43 -15.20 0.58
C LYS A 99 -5.10 -15.69 1.99
N PRO A 100 -5.58 -14.98 3.01
CA PRO A 100 -5.33 -15.33 4.40
C PRO A 100 -6.01 -16.62 4.81
N GLY A 101 -5.21 -17.50 5.40
CA GLY A 101 -5.72 -18.82 5.75
C GLY A 101 -6.15 -19.63 4.52
N ALA A 102 -5.55 -19.35 3.36
CA ALA A 102 -5.76 -20.14 2.15
C ALA A 102 -5.63 -21.63 2.47
N SER A 103 -6.62 -22.40 2.07
CA SER A 103 -6.56 -23.86 2.19
C SER A 103 -5.52 -24.44 1.25
N GLU A 104 -5.00 -25.64 1.55
CA GLU A 104 -4.09 -26.32 0.63
C GLU A 104 -4.65 -26.45 -0.79
N ALA A 105 -5.97 -26.64 -0.91
CA ALA A 105 -6.65 -26.70 -2.19
C ALA A 105 -6.55 -25.37 -2.96
N GLU A 106 -6.71 -24.24 -2.28
CA GLU A 106 -6.58 -22.90 -2.88
C GLU A 106 -5.13 -22.59 -3.25
N LEU A 107 -4.14 -22.99 -2.43
CA LEU A 107 -2.72 -22.83 -2.77
C LEU A 107 -2.31 -23.67 -3.98
N HIS A 108 -2.82 -24.91 -4.11
CA HIS A 108 -2.58 -25.73 -5.30
C HIS A 108 -3.34 -25.20 -6.52
N GLU A 109 -4.55 -24.64 -6.35
CA GLU A 109 -5.26 -23.92 -7.42
C GLU A 109 -4.44 -22.71 -7.88
N ALA A 110 -3.90 -21.91 -6.95
CA ALA A 110 -3.02 -20.78 -7.25
C ALA A 110 -1.79 -21.21 -8.06
N GLN A 111 -1.11 -22.28 -7.64
CA GLN A 111 0.01 -22.84 -8.38
C GLN A 111 -0.37 -23.20 -9.81
N ALA A 112 -1.48 -23.94 -10.00
CA ALA A 112 -1.92 -24.38 -11.32
C ALA A 112 -2.24 -23.18 -12.23
N LEU A 113 -2.93 -22.17 -11.71
CA LEU A 113 -3.28 -20.96 -12.45
C LEU A 113 -2.03 -20.16 -12.88
N LEU A 114 -1.09 -19.95 -11.96
CA LEU A 114 0.16 -19.22 -12.24
C LEU A 114 1.02 -19.98 -13.26
N GLN A 115 1.13 -21.31 -13.13
CA GLN A 115 1.83 -22.13 -14.09
C GLN A 115 1.16 -22.12 -15.47
N GLN A 116 -0.17 -22.13 -15.53
CA GLN A 116 -0.93 -22.05 -16.77
C GLN A 116 -0.77 -20.69 -17.46
N ALA A 117 -0.83 -19.60 -16.68
CA ALA A 117 -0.57 -18.25 -17.18
C ALA A 117 0.85 -18.15 -17.77
N PHE A 118 1.85 -18.64 -17.05
CA PHE A 118 3.23 -18.69 -17.53
C PHE A 118 3.38 -19.50 -18.83
N ALA A 119 2.80 -20.70 -18.87
CA ALA A 119 2.82 -21.54 -20.07
C ALA A 119 2.11 -20.89 -21.27
N SER A 120 1.17 -19.97 -21.02
CA SER A 120 0.48 -19.18 -22.04
C SER A 120 1.25 -17.91 -22.45
N GLY A 121 2.47 -17.70 -21.93
CA GLY A 121 3.35 -16.59 -22.29
C GLY A 121 3.31 -15.40 -21.31
N ASP A 122 2.53 -15.47 -20.24
CA ASP A 122 2.53 -14.44 -19.20
C ASP A 122 3.67 -14.68 -18.21
N ALA A 123 4.84 -14.12 -18.52
CA ALA A 123 6.02 -14.23 -17.66
C ALA A 123 5.87 -13.48 -16.33
N SER A 124 4.90 -12.57 -16.21
CA SER A 124 4.63 -11.84 -14.95
C SER A 124 4.18 -12.76 -13.83
N SER A 125 3.65 -13.95 -14.16
CA SER A 125 3.24 -14.97 -13.19
C SER A 125 4.40 -15.67 -12.47
N LEU A 126 5.66 -15.52 -12.94
CA LEU A 126 6.83 -16.15 -12.28
C LEU A 126 7.12 -15.59 -10.88
N THR A 127 7.07 -14.29 -10.72
CA THR A 127 7.31 -13.66 -9.40
C THR A 127 6.27 -14.13 -8.36
N PRO A 128 4.95 -14.07 -8.61
CA PRO A 128 3.96 -14.58 -7.67
C PRO A 128 4.07 -16.10 -7.45
N LEU A 129 4.48 -16.87 -8.47
CA LEU A 129 4.72 -18.31 -8.29
C LEU A 129 5.91 -18.58 -7.37
N ALA A 130 6.99 -17.81 -7.48
CA ALA A 130 8.12 -17.88 -6.56
C ALA A 130 7.70 -17.50 -5.14
N MET A 131 6.93 -16.42 -4.98
CA MET A 131 6.41 -15.97 -3.68
C MET A 131 5.50 -17.03 -3.05
N LEU A 132 4.67 -17.70 -3.82
CA LEU A 132 3.84 -18.81 -3.35
C LEU A 132 4.71 -19.92 -2.70
N TYR A 133 5.79 -20.31 -3.36
CA TYR A 133 6.70 -21.34 -2.83
C TYR A 133 7.50 -20.87 -1.61
N LEU A 134 7.93 -19.61 -1.60
CA LEU A 134 8.67 -19.03 -0.48
C LEU A 134 7.81 -18.86 0.78
N GLN A 135 6.55 -18.49 0.62
CA GLN A 135 5.62 -18.22 1.72
C GLN A 135 4.95 -19.50 2.26
N HIS A 136 4.78 -20.52 1.42
CA HIS A 136 4.07 -21.76 1.76
C HIS A 136 4.91 -23.03 1.52
N PRO A 137 6.16 -23.13 2.06
CA PRO A 137 7.05 -24.27 1.78
C PRO A 137 6.44 -25.61 2.25
N GLN A 138 5.57 -25.57 3.26
CA GLN A 138 4.92 -26.78 3.79
C GLN A 138 3.89 -27.38 2.81
N SER A 139 3.22 -26.54 2.04
CA SER A 139 2.27 -26.98 1.01
C SER A 139 2.97 -27.48 -0.25
N PHE A 140 4.25 -27.11 -0.45
CA PHE A 140 5.05 -27.49 -1.61
C PHE A 140 6.38 -28.17 -1.22
N PRO A 141 6.38 -29.26 -0.42
CA PRO A 141 7.60 -29.82 0.17
C PRO A 141 8.58 -30.43 -0.84
N ARG A 142 8.18 -30.56 -2.11
CA ARG A 142 9.02 -31.09 -3.20
C ARG A 142 9.66 -29.97 -4.03
N ILE A 143 9.35 -28.71 -3.75
CA ILE A 143 9.83 -27.55 -4.50
C ILE A 143 10.80 -26.78 -3.62
N ASP A 144 12.04 -26.67 -4.07
CA ASP A 144 13.01 -25.74 -3.55
C ASP A 144 12.85 -24.41 -4.28
N ALA A 145 12.26 -23.42 -3.59
CA ALA A 145 11.97 -22.12 -4.17
C ALA A 145 13.23 -21.39 -4.64
N GLN A 146 14.34 -21.47 -3.88
CA GLN A 146 15.60 -20.83 -4.23
C GLN A 146 16.22 -21.48 -5.48
N GLN A 147 16.20 -22.81 -5.56
CA GLN A 147 16.66 -23.55 -6.74
C GLN A 147 15.80 -23.20 -7.97
N GLN A 148 14.48 -23.11 -7.81
CA GLN A 148 13.56 -22.78 -8.89
C GLN A 148 13.79 -21.35 -9.43
N ILE A 149 13.97 -20.38 -8.54
CA ILE A 149 14.31 -19.00 -8.92
C ILE A 149 15.64 -18.97 -9.68
N SER A 150 16.65 -19.68 -9.20
CA SER A 150 17.96 -19.78 -9.83
C SER A 150 17.88 -20.38 -11.24
N GLN A 151 17.04 -21.42 -11.41
CA GLN A 151 16.78 -22.03 -12.71
C GLN A 151 16.13 -21.05 -13.69
N TRP A 152 15.07 -20.37 -13.31
CA TRP A 152 14.39 -19.37 -14.16
C TRP A 152 15.32 -18.20 -14.53
N ARG A 153 16.21 -17.80 -13.60
CA ARG A 153 17.24 -16.80 -13.92
C ARG A 153 18.23 -17.30 -14.98
N ALA A 154 18.66 -18.55 -14.89
CA ALA A 154 19.54 -19.17 -15.87
C ALA A 154 18.87 -19.33 -17.23
N GLU A 155 17.54 -19.51 -17.26
CA GLU A 155 16.72 -19.53 -18.49
C GLU A 155 16.50 -18.14 -19.08
N GLY A 156 16.90 -17.06 -18.37
CA GLY A 156 16.88 -15.68 -18.86
C GLY A 156 15.59 -14.91 -18.61
N TYR A 157 14.74 -15.35 -17.65
CA TYR A 157 13.52 -14.61 -17.29
C TYR A 157 13.83 -13.45 -16.32
N PRO A 158 13.61 -12.17 -16.72
CA PRO A 158 13.85 -11.03 -15.84
C PRO A 158 13.01 -11.05 -14.56
N GLN A 159 11.79 -11.61 -14.61
CA GLN A 159 10.87 -11.76 -13.47
C GLN A 159 11.45 -12.65 -12.36
N ALA A 160 12.28 -13.63 -12.72
CA ALA A 160 12.98 -14.45 -11.73
C ALA A 160 14.04 -13.64 -10.97
N GLY A 161 14.61 -12.61 -11.59
CA GLY A 161 15.47 -11.64 -10.89
C GLY A 161 14.71 -10.88 -9.82
N LEU A 162 13.50 -10.42 -10.12
CA LEU A 162 12.63 -9.73 -9.14
C LEU A 162 12.24 -10.67 -7.98
N ALA A 163 11.97 -11.95 -8.27
CA ALA A 163 11.75 -12.95 -7.23
C ALA A 163 12.99 -13.14 -6.33
N GLN A 164 14.21 -13.01 -6.90
CA GLN A 164 15.46 -13.03 -6.11
C GLN A 164 15.58 -11.81 -5.20
N VAL A 165 15.20 -10.62 -5.65
CA VAL A 165 15.16 -9.41 -4.81
C VAL A 165 14.18 -9.59 -3.65
N ALA A 166 12.99 -10.15 -3.91
CA ALA A 166 12.02 -10.48 -2.87
C ALA A 166 12.57 -11.51 -1.86
N LEU A 167 13.29 -12.53 -2.32
CA LEU A 167 13.97 -13.51 -1.46
C LEU A 167 14.96 -12.82 -0.50
N TYR A 168 15.80 -11.90 -0.99
CA TYR A 168 16.73 -11.15 -0.15
C TYR A 168 16.03 -10.31 0.91
N ARG A 169 14.85 -9.75 0.61
CA ARG A 169 14.04 -9.02 1.60
C ARG A 169 13.47 -9.95 2.66
N ILE A 170 12.95 -11.13 2.27
CA ILE A 170 12.40 -12.14 3.19
C ILE A 170 13.49 -12.67 4.13
N GLU A 171 14.69 -12.91 3.62
CA GLU A 171 15.83 -13.37 4.39
C GLU A 171 16.52 -12.29 5.23
N GLY A 172 16.17 -11.02 5.03
CA GLY A 172 16.83 -9.88 5.69
C GLY A 172 18.26 -9.65 5.20
N THR A 173 18.60 -10.16 4.02
CA THR A 173 19.96 -10.08 3.43
C THR A 173 20.07 -9.01 2.34
N TYR A 174 19.02 -8.23 2.09
CA TYR A 174 18.93 -7.25 1.02
C TYR A 174 20.15 -6.30 0.99
N ASP A 175 20.56 -5.76 2.14
CA ASP A 175 21.68 -4.81 2.24
C ASP A 175 23.05 -5.45 1.91
N GLN A 176 23.12 -6.78 1.93
CA GLN A 176 24.33 -7.53 1.57
C GLN A 176 24.43 -7.79 0.06
N HIS A 177 23.33 -7.58 -0.67
CA HIS A 177 23.20 -7.90 -2.10
C HIS A 177 22.87 -6.70 -2.99
N LEU A 178 23.20 -5.47 -2.53
CA LEU A 178 22.83 -4.24 -3.26
C LEU A 178 23.33 -4.21 -4.71
N ASP A 179 24.55 -4.69 -4.96
CA ASP A 179 25.13 -4.73 -6.30
C ASP A 179 24.38 -5.72 -7.23
N GLU A 180 23.93 -6.83 -6.66
CA GLU A 180 23.15 -7.81 -7.41
C GLU A 180 21.74 -7.28 -7.68
N VAL A 181 21.10 -6.63 -6.70
CA VAL A 181 19.79 -5.95 -6.87
C VAL A 181 19.89 -4.89 -7.96
N GLU A 182 20.97 -4.08 -7.97
CA GLU A 182 21.22 -3.13 -9.05
C GLU A 182 21.27 -3.81 -10.41
N SER A 183 22.06 -4.87 -10.54
CA SER A 183 22.21 -5.61 -11.79
C SER A 183 20.88 -6.17 -12.30
N ILE A 184 20.10 -6.79 -11.41
CA ILE A 184 18.77 -7.34 -11.72
C ILE A 184 17.85 -6.23 -12.20
N CYS A 185 17.74 -5.14 -11.44
CA CYS A 185 16.81 -4.07 -11.76
C CYS A 185 17.21 -3.28 -13.01
N ARG A 186 18.50 -3.13 -13.30
CA ARG A 186 18.94 -2.53 -14.58
C ARG A 186 18.53 -3.38 -15.78
N GLN A 187 18.60 -4.70 -15.67
CA GLN A 187 18.18 -5.61 -16.75
C GLN A 187 16.66 -5.62 -16.94
N ALA A 188 15.90 -5.53 -15.83
CA ALA A 188 14.44 -5.57 -15.85
C ALA A 188 13.78 -4.20 -16.11
N LEU A 189 14.50 -3.09 -16.04
CA LEU A 189 13.97 -1.72 -16.00
C LEU A 189 13.05 -1.36 -17.18
N SER A 190 13.33 -1.91 -18.38
CA SER A 190 12.49 -1.67 -19.56
C SER A 190 11.17 -2.43 -19.55
N ALA A 191 11.10 -3.51 -18.77
CA ALA A 191 9.92 -4.37 -18.67
C ALA A 191 9.14 -4.15 -17.37
N ASN A 192 9.78 -3.53 -16.35
CA ASN A 192 9.20 -3.32 -15.03
C ASN A 192 9.64 -1.96 -14.46
N ASP A 193 8.71 -0.99 -14.41
CA ASP A 193 8.97 0.35 -13.89
C ASP A 193 9.14 0.39 -12.35
N GLY A 194 8.75 -0.66 -11.63
CA GLY A 194 9.05 -0.84 -10.20
C GLY A 194 10.55 -0.82 -9.90
N CYS A 195 11.37 -1.24 -10.85
CA CYS A 195 12.83 -1.19 -10.76
C CYS A 195 13.39 0.23 -10.60
N TYR A 196 12.67 1.29 -10.96
CA TYR A 196 13.09 2.66 -10.64
C TYR A 196 13.17 2.90 -9.13
N VAL A 197 12.19 2.43 -8.38
CA VAL A 197 12.15 2.58 -6.90
C VAL A 197 13.25 1.74 -6.25
N GLU A 198 13.45 0.50 -6.72
CA GLU A 198 14.53 -0.36 -6.23
C GLU A 198 15.91 0.23 -6.48
N LEU A 199 16.18 0.70 -7.70
CA LEU A 199 17.46 1.34 -8.04
C LEU A 199 17.68 2.61 -7.23
N ALA A 200 16.66 3.45 -7.04
CA ALA A 200 16.74 4.63 -6.19
C ALA A 200 17.12 4.25 -4.74
N THR A 201 16.50 3.18 -4.21
CA THR A 201 16.81 2.64 -2.87
C THR A 201 18.27 2.16 -2.78
N VAL A 202 18.74 1.42 -3.79
CA VAL A 202 20.12 0.94 -3.84
C VAL A 202 21.10 2.11 -3.84
N TYR A 203 20.90 3.10 -4.73
CA TYR A 203 21.82 4.24 -4.84
C TYR A 203 21.79 5.13 -3.60
N GLN A 204 20.61 5.30 -2.98
CA GLN A 204 20.50 6.04 -1.72
C GLN A 204 21.30 5.34 -0.61
N LYS A 205 21.18 4.02 -0.47
CA LYS A 205 21.91 3.22 0.51
C LYS A 205 23.42 3.21 0.26
N GLN A 206 23.85 3.17 -1.00
CA GLN A 206 25.25 3.23 -1.40
C GLN A 206 25.85 4.65 -1.37
N GLY A 207 25.02 5.70 -1.25
CA GLY A 207 25.44 7.09 -1.40
C GLY A 207 25.92 7.43 -2.82
N ASN A 208 25.45 6.70 -3.84
CA ASN A 208 25.86 6.86 -5.23
C ASN A 208 25.03 7.95 -5.93
N THR A 209 25.40 9.20 -5.67
CA THR A 209 24.65 10.38 -6.17
C THR A 209 24.72 10.52 -7.69
N GLU A 210 25.77 10.08 -8.36
CA GLU A 210 25.92 10.15 -9.81
C GLU A 210 24.91 9.23 -10.51
N GLN A 211 24.84 7.95 -10.10
CA GLN A 211 23.91 6.99 -10.65
C GLN A 211 22.46 7.36 -10.31
N GLN A 212 22.23 7.92 -9.12
CA GLN A 212 20.93 8.43 -8.71
C GLN A 212 20.43 9.57 -9.60
N ALA A 213 21.29 10.55 -9.91
CA ALA A 213 20.94 11.65 -10.81
C ALA A 213 20.65 11.14 -12.24
N ALA A 214 21.43 10.18 -12.73
CA ALA A 214 21.19 9.54 -14.03
C ALA A 214 19.85 8.78 -14.06
N LEU A 215 19.53 8.04 -13.01
CA LEU A 215 18.26 7.32 -12.85
C LEU A 215 17.06 8.28 -12.85
N ILE A 216 17.14 9.39 -12.11
CA ILE A 216 16.09 10.42 -12.05
C ILE A 216 15.83 11.00 -13.45
N SER A 217 16.88 11.35 -14.20
CA SER A 217 16.76 11.85 -15.56
C SER A 217 16.07 10.81 -16.50
N GLN A 218 16.44 9.53 -16.36
CA GLN A 218 15.83 8.43 -17.10
C GLN A 218 14.36 8.26 -16.74
N LEU A 219 14.01 8.30 -15.44
CA LEU A 219 12.64 8.20 -14.94
C LEU A 219 11.77 9.35 -15.46
N GLN A 220 12.23 10.60 -15.39
CA GLN A 220 11.50 11.75 -15.92
C GLN A 220 11.24 11.59 -17.43
N SER A 221 12.25 11.13 -18.17
CA SER A 221 12.10 10.85 -19.61
C SER A 221 11.11 9.72 -19.87
N ALA A 222 11.11 8.66 -19.06
CA ALA A 222 10.19 7.54 -19.16
C ALA A 222 8.76 7.97 -18.82
N TYR A 223 8.57 8.77 -17.76
CA TYR A 223 7.28 9.34 -17.40
C TYR A 223 6.70 10.21 -18.51
N ASN A 224 7.50 11.12 -19.09
CA ASN A 224 7.08 11.99 -20.17
C ASN A 224 6.69 11.21 -21.46
N ARG A 225 7.24 10.01 -21.65
CA ARG A 225 6.87 9.10 -22.76
C ARG A 225 5.69 8.17 -22.40
N GLY A 226 5.21 8.20 -21.17
CA GLY A 226 4.15 7.30 -20.68
C GLY A 226 4.61 5.85 -20.44
N THR A 227 5.93 5.60 -20.36
CA THR A 227 6.52 4.27 -20.10
C THR A 227 6.89 4.05 -18.63
N ALA A 228 6.73 5.06 -17.78
CA ALA A 228 6.77 4.93 -16.32
C ALA A 228 5.53 5.63 -15.72
N SER A 229 4.98 5.07 -14.66
CA SER A 229 3.79 5.60 -14.00
C SER A 229 4.13 6.75 -13.04
N ALA A 230 3.17 7.65 -12.81
CA ALA A 230 3.29 8.70 -11.80
C ALA A 230 3.52 8.13 -10.39
N GLN A 231 2.94 6.97 -10.10
CA GLN A 231 3.15 6.25 -8.84
C GLN A 231 4.63 5.90 -8.61
N LYS A 232 5.35 5.51 -9.66
CA LYS A 232 6.79 5.18 -9.53
C LYS A 232 7.65 6.45 -9.36
N VAL A 233 7.25 7.56 -9.99
CA VAL A 233 7.87 8.87 -9.72
C VAL A 233 7.67 9.29 -8.27
N ASP A 234 6.46 9.15 -7.72
CA ASP A 234 6.15 9.38 -6.31
C ASP A 234 6.96 8.44 -5.39
N GLY A 235 7.06 7.15 -5.75
CA GLY A 235 7.88 6.18 -5.02
C GLY A 235 9.35 6.57 -4.94
N VAL A 236 9.95 6.96 -6.06
CA VAL A 236 11.35 7.44 -6.10
C VAL A 236 11.51 8.72 -5.29
N ALA A 237 10.60 9.67 -5.39
CA ALA A 237 10.63 10.89 -4.59
C ALA A 237 10.61 10.60 -3.08
N ARG A 238 9.81 9.63 -2.64
CA ARG A 238 9.78 9.20 -1.24
C ARG A 238 11.09 8.54 -0.80
N VAL A 239 11.70 7.73 -1.66
CA VAL A 239 13.04 7.15 -1.39
C VAL A 239 14.08 8.27 -1.21
N LEU A 240 14.09 9.28 -2.09
CA LEU A 240 14.99 10.44 -1.99
C LEU A 240 14.84 11.22 -0.69
N ALA A 241 13.64 11.28 -0.14
CA ALA A 241 13.34 11.97 1.11
C ALA A 241 13.56 11.11 2.36
N ASP A 242 13.82 9.81 2.25
CA ASP A 242 13.94 8.90 3.40
C ASP A 242 15.35 8.94 4.03
N ALA A 243 15.46 9.59 5.19
CA ALA A 243 16.70 9.67 5.97
C ALA A 243 17.20 8.31 6.50
N ASN A 244 16.36 7.28 6.54
CA ASN A 244 16.79 5.94 6.97
C ASN A 244 17.54 5.18 5.86
N LEU A 245 17.39 5.60 4.61
CA LEU A 245 18.03 4.97 3.48
C LEU A 245 19.40 5.60 3.14
N GLY A 246 19.62 6.85 3.55
CA GLY A 246 20.87 7.57 3.27
C GLY A 246 20.73 9.07 3.51
N THR A 247 21.56 9.88 2.83
CA THR A 247 21.45 11.34 2.91
C THR A 247 20.23 11.81 2.09
N PRO A 248 19.22 12.44 2.70
CA PRO A 248 18.04 12.86 1.95
C PRO A 248 18.33 13.96 0.92
N ASP A 249 17.60 13.91 -0.19
CA ASP A 249 17.51 14.98 -1.18
C ASP A 249 16.05 15.47 -1.33
N PRO A 250 15.55 16.25 -0.35
CA PRO A 250 14.18 16.71 -0.36
C PRO A 250 13.89 17.70 -1.49
N GLN A 251 14.90 18.40 -2.00
CA GLN A 251 14.73 19.36 -3.09
C GLN A 251 14.40 18.65 -4.41
N THR A 252 15.15 17.61 -4.75
CA THR A 252 14.87 16.78 -5.94
C THR A 252 13.55 16.02 -5.78
N ALA A 253 13.28 15.47 -4.59
CA ALA A 253 12.01 14.81 -4.28
C ALA A 253 10.81 15.76 -4.51
N ARG A 254 10.90 16.99 -4.02
CA ARG A 254 9.88 18.01 -4.23
C ARG A 254 9.65 18.30 -5.72
N SER A 255 10.72 18.52 -6.48
CA SER A 255 10.63 18.80 -7.92
C SER A 255 9.93 17.68 -8.70
N LEU A 256 10.23 16.41 -8.36
CA LEU A 256 9.57 15.25 -8.95
C LEU A 256 8.07 15.23 -8.65
N LEU A 257 7.71 15.46 -7.38
CA LEU A 257 6.32 15.44 -6.92
C LEU A 257 5.49 16.59 -7.54
N GLU A 258 6.04 17.81 -7.58
CA GLU A 258 5.36 18.97 -8.19
C GLU A 258 5.08 18.75 -9.69
N ASN A 259 5.96 18.03 -10.39
CA ASN A 259 5.77 17.72 -11.80
C ASN A 259 4.59 16.78 -12.05
N ILE A 260 4.32 15.82 -11.15
CA ILE A 260 3.27 14.82 -11.33
C ILE A 260 1.95 15.20 -10.63
N ALA A 261 1.97 16.05 -9.60
CA ALA A 261 0.83 16.32 -8.73
C ALA A 261 -0.45 16.76 -9.46
N PRO A 262 -0.40 17.55 -10.54
CA PRO A 262 -1.61 17.94 -11.28
C PRO A 262 -2.35 16.74 -11.92
N ALA A 263 -1.62 15.69 -12.28
CA ALA A 263 -2.18 14.50 -12.93
C ALA A 263 -2.29 13.31 -11.97
N TYR A 264 -1.57 13.34 -10.85
CA TYR A 264 -1.53 12.28 -9.84
C TYR A 264 -1.78 12.84 -8.44
N PRO A 265 -3.04 12.91 -7.99
CA PRO A 265 -3.43 13.61 -6.76
C PRO A 265 -2.75 13.14 -5.48
N ALA A 266 -2.32 11.87 -5.40
CA ALA A 266 -1.59 11.35 -4.25
C ALA A 266 -0.27 12.11 -4.00
N ALA A 267 0.35 12.66 -5.05
CA ALA A 267 1.57 13.45 -4.93
C ALA A 267 1.38 14.75 -4.13
N TRP A 268 0.19 15.34 -4.08
CA TRP A 268 -0.10 16.49 -3.21
C TRP A 268 0.13 16.14 -1.74
N VAL A 269 -0.26 14.93 -1.35
CA VAL A 269 -0.06 14.47 0.02
C VAL A 269 1.40 14.13 0.28
N SER A 270 2.10 13.55 -0.69
CA SER A 270 3.54 13.32 -0.60
C SER A 270 4.32 14.63 -0.48
N LEU A 271 3.92 15.71 -1.19
CA LEU A 271 4.47 17.06 -1.03
C LEU A 271 4.21 17.63 0.37
N ALA A 272 2.99 17.49 0.88
CA ALA A 272 2.66 17.93 2.23
C ALA A 272 3.46 17.16 3.29
N GLN A 273 3.64 15.85 3.12
CA GLN A 273 4.48 15.02 4.00
C GLN A 273 5.95 15.46 3.92
N LEU A 274 6.45 15.76 2.73
CA LEU A 274 7.82 16.26 2.54
C LEU A 274 8.05 17.54 3.34
N LEU A 275 7.15 18.52 3.28
CA LEU A 275 7.26 19.74 4.07
C LEU A 275 7.11 19.47 5.56
N TYR A 276 6.26 18.53 5.95
CA TYR A 276 6.15 18.11 7.35
C TYR A 276 7.48 17.55 7.88
N ASP A 277 8.20 16.76 7.11
CA ASP A 277 9.46 16.13 7.50
C ASP A 277 10.65 17.10 7.37
N PHE A 278 10.63 17.98 6.36
CA PHE A 278 11.66 18.97 6.03
C PHE A 278 11.08 20.39 6.03
N PRO A 279 10.91 21.03 7.20
CA PRO A 279 10.26 22.35 7.31
C PRO A 279 10.99 23.50 6.62
N ASP A 280 12.29 23.35 6.35
CA ASP A 280 13.12 24.29 5.64
C ASP A 280 12.85 24.32 4.12
N GLN A 281 12.11 23.37 3.60
CA GLN A 281 11.80 23.24 2.18
C GLN A 281 10.55 24.03 1.74
N GLY A 282 9.84 24.69 2.65
CA GLY A 282 8.66 25.46 2.31
C GLY A 282 8.09 26.25 3.48
N ASP A 283 6.88 26.78 3.32
CA ASP A 283 6.19 27.55 4.34
C ASP A 283 4.78 26.98 4.63
N VAL A 284 4.10 27.57 5.64
CA VAL A 284 2.75 27.15 6.06
C VAL A 284 1.74 27.28 4.93
N ALA A 285 1.85 28.33 4.08
CA ALA A 285 0.90 28.56 3.01
C ALA A 285 1.01 27.46 1.94
N GLN A 286 2.22 27.07 1.58
CA GLN A 286 2.47 25.95 0.65
C GLN A 286 1.98 24.61 1.23
N LEU A 287 2.25 24.35 2.51
CA LEU A 287 1.74 23.15 3.18
C LEU A 287 0.22 23.07 3.14
N GLN A 288 -0.47 24.20 3.41
CA GLN A 288 -1.93 24.27 3.35
C GLN A 288 -2.44 24.06 1.92
N GLU A 289 -1.80 24.67 0.91
CA GLU A 289 -2.15 24.48 -0.49
C GLU A 289 -2.07 23.01 -0.90
N TYR A 290 -0.98 22.30 -0.55
CA TYR A 290 -0.82 20.89 -0.87
C TYR A 290 -1.88 20.02 -0.18
N LEU A 291 -2.18 20.30 1.09
CA LEU A 291 -3.22 19.60 1.83
C LEU A 291 -4.62 19.85 1.28
N ASP A 292 -4.93 21.09 0.89
CA ASP A 292 -6.23 21.44 0.30
C ASP A 292 -6.41 20.76 -1.06
N ASN A 293 -5.37 20.71 -1.91
CA ASN A 293 -5.40 19.95 -3.15
C ASN A 293 -5.59 18.44 -2.92
N GLY A 294 -4.90 17.86 -1.94
CA GLY A 294 -5.07 16.46 -1.57
C GLY A 294 -6.49 16.16 -1.08
N ARG A 295 -7.08 17.05 -0.26
CA ARG A 295 -8.47 16.94 0.22
C ARG A 295 -9.49 17.09 -0.89
N ALA A 296 -9.30 18.07 -1.78
CA ALA A 296 -10.15 18.27 -2.95
C ALA A 296 -10.18 17.04 -3.88
N ALA A 297 -9.12 16.25 -3.85
CA ALA A 297 -9.00 14.99 -4.59
C ALA A 297 -9.34 13.74 -3.74
N ASP A 298 -10.04 13.91 -2.62
CA ASP A 298 -10.48 12.83 -1.71
C ASP A 298 -9.34 11.91 -1.24
N GLN A 299 -8.12 12.48 -1.03
CA GLN A 299 -6.99 11.72 -0.50
C GLN A 299 -7.06 11.59 1.04
N PRO A 300 -7.35 10.41 1.60
CA PRO A 300 -7.57 10.24 3.04
C PRO A 300 -6.34 10.59 3.88
N ARG A 301 -5.16 10.38 3.31
CA ARG A 301 -3.88 10.69 3.94
C ARG A 301 -3.68 12.18 4.19
N ALA A 302 -4.36 13.07 3.42
CA ALA A 302 -4.37 14.50 3.69
C ALA A 302 -5.07 14.82 5.02
N GLU A 303 -6.18 14.14 5.31
CA GLU A 303 -6.88 14.27 6.60
C GLU A 303 -6.01 13.73 7.75
N LEU A 304 -5.33 12.59 7.57
CA LEU A 304 -4.39 12.07 8.55
C LEU A 304 -3.27 13.09 8.86
N LEU A 305 -2.68 13.69 7.84
CA LEU A 305 -1.58 14.64 8.02
C LEU A 305 -2.04 15.93 8.70
N LEU A 306 -3.24 16.44 8.35
CA LEU A 306 -3.86 17.58 9.05
C LEU A 306 -4.08 17.25 10.54
N GLY A 307 -4.61 16.07 10.82
CA GLY A 307 -4.75 15.60 12.20
C GLY A 307 -3.42 15.61 12.95
N LYS A 308 -2.33 15.15 12.33
CA LYS A 308 -0.99 15.18 12.90
C LYS A 308 -0.49 16.61 13.17
N LEU A 309 -0.69 17.52 12.24
CA LEU A 309 -0.28 18.93 12.38
C LEU A 309 -0.95 19.59 13.59
N TYR A 310 -2.24 19.37 13.82
CA TYR A 310 -2.95 19.85 15.00
C TYR A 310 -2.58 19.07 16.27
N TYR A 311 -2.23 17.80 16.15
CA TYR A 311 -1.82 16.97 17.28
C TYR A 311 -0.42 17.33 17.79
N ASP A 312 0.56 17.47 16.89
CA ASP A 312 1.96 17.72 17.21
C ASP A 312 2.27 19.21 17.44
N GLY A 313 1.47 20.11 16.85
CA GLY A 313 1.72 21.54 16.88
C GLY A 313 2.96 21.98 16.10
N LYS A 314 3.41 21.20 15.13
CA LYS A 314 4.66 21.44 14.41
C LYS A 314 4.60 22.67 13.48
N TRP A 315 3.47 22.84 12.80
CA TRP A 315 3.24 23.93 11.85
C TRP A 315 2.03 24.80 12.21
N LEU A 316 1.09 24.22 12.93
CA LEU A 316 -0.14 24.83 13.36
C LEU A 316 -0.19 24.88 14.89
N THR A 317 -0.98 25.79 15.46
CA THR A 317 -1.24 25.77 16.92
C THR A 317 -1.92 24.44 17.29
N PRO A 318 -1.44 23.73 18.32
CA PRO A 318 -2.06 22.47 18.74
C PRO A 318 -3.53 22.65 19.07
N ASP A 319 -4.37 21.78 18.49
CA ASP A 319 -5.80 21.74 18.74
C ASP A 319 -6.28 20.28 18.71
N ALA A 320 -6.56 19.73 19.88
CA ALA A 320 -6.97 18.35 20.02
C ALA A 320 -8.34 18.05 19.41
N GLN A 321 -9.25 19.02 19.34
CA GLN A 321 -10.57 18.84 18.72
C GLN A 321 -10.46 18.79 17.20
N GLN A 322 -9.65 19.66 16.61
CA GLN A 322 -9.36 19.61 15.18
C GLN A 322 -8.61 18.31 14.83
N ALA A 323 -7.62 17.93 15.65
CA ALA A 323 -6.91 16.67 15.45
C ALA A 323 -7.87 15.47 15.45
N GLU A 324 -8.78 15.39 16.43
CA GLU A 324 -9.80 14.34 16.50
C GLU A 324 -10.67 14.32 15.24
N ALA A 325 -11.18 15.48 14.82
CA ALA A 325 -12.07 15.58 13.66
C ALA A 325 -11.39 15.13 12.37
N HIS A 326 -10.12 15.48 12.17
CA HIS A 326 -9.35 15.05 11.00
C HIS A 326 -9.01 13.55 11.04
N PHE A 327 -8.57 13.02 12.19
CA PHE A 327 -8.32 11.59 12.32
C PHE A 327 -9.59 10.75 12.12
N GLN A 328 -10.75 11.21 12.59
CA GLN A 328 -12.03 10.52 12.36
C GLN A 328 -12.42 10.44 10.87
N ARG A 329 -12.06 11.43 10.05
CA ARG A 329 -12.28 11.36 8.59
C ARG A 329 -11.33 10.39 7.89
N ALA A 330 -10.14 10.16 8.48
CA ALA A 330 -9.13 9.27 7.92
C ALA A 330 -9.27 7.81 8.38
N VAL A 331 -9.92 7.54 9.50
CA VAL A 331 -9.84 6.28 10.27
C VAL A 331 -10.19 5.00 9.49
N ASP A 332 -11.11 5.07 8.54
CA ASP A 332 -11.52 3.88 7.77
C ASP A 332 -10.56 3.53 6.62
N LYS A 333 -9.66 4.46 6.29
CA LYS A 333 -8.73 4.32 5.16
C LYS A 333 -7.25 4.37 5.57
N GLU A 334 -6.94 4.96 6.73
CA GLU A 334 -5.58 5.14 7.23
C GLU A 334 -5.41 4.52 8.61
N VAL A 335 -4.66 3.42 8.71
CA VAL A 335 -4.43 2.69 9.98
C VAL A 335 -3.81 3.58 11.05
N ALA A 336 -2.92 4.49 10.65
CA ALA A 336 -2.29 5.42 11.58
C ALA A 336 -3.29 6.39 12.24
N ALA A 337 -4.44 6.66 11.62
CA ALA A 337 -5.47 7.49 12.24
C ALA A 337 -6.06 6.85 13.50
N ASP A 338 -6.26 5.51 13.50
CA ASP A 338 -6.66 4.77 14.69
C ASP A 338 -5.61 4.90 15.81
N TYR A 339 -4.32 4.82 15.47
CA TYR A 339 -3.26 5.01 16.47
C TYR A 339 -3.30 6.41 17.09
N TYR A 340 -3.41 7.46 16.28
CA TYR A 340 -3.44 8.84 16.79
C TYR A 340 -4.71 9.14 17.59
N LEU A 341 -5.88 8.63 17.20
CA LEU A 341 -7.11 8.70 17.99
C LEU A 341 -6.93 8.01 19.34
N GLY A 342 -6.37 6.80 19.33
CA GLY A 342 -6.06 6.08 20.54
C GLY A 342 -5.13 6.84 21.48
N GLN A 343 -4.08 7.48 20.96
CA GLN A 343 -3.17 8.32 21.72
C GLN A 343 -3.86 9.57 22.28
N LEU A 344 -4.70 10.21 21.49
CA LEU A 344 -5.44 11.42 21.87
C LEU A 344 -6.38 11.13 23.04
N TYR A 345 -7.13 10.04 22.98
CA TYR A 345 -8.03 9.58 24.05
C TYR A 345 -7.28 9.10 25.29
N ARG A 346 -6.16 8.39 25.11
CA ARG A 346 -5.34 7.90 26.24
C ARG A 346 -4.66 9.01 27.02
N ARG A 347 -4.17 10.04 26.31
CA ARG A 347 -3.42 11.15 26.93
C ARG A 347 -4.32 12.20 27.56
N GLY A 348 -5.62 12.20 27.24
CA GLY A 348 -6.60 13.15 27.78
C GLY A 348 -6.49 14.55 27.17
N TYR A 349 -5.96 14.68 25.98
CA TYR A 349 -5.82 15.97 25.30
C TYR A 349 -7.16 16.69 25.03
N LEU A 350 -8.26 15.94 25.05
CA LEU A 350 -9.64 16.46 24.95
C LEU A 350 -10.24 16.88 26.31
N GLY A 351 -9.39 17.13 27.32
CA GLY A 351 -9.81 17.53 28.65
C GLY A 351 -10.01 16.39 29.63
N GLN A 352 -10.20 15.16 29.16
CA GLN A 352 -10.28 13.94 29.97
C GLN A 352 -9.80 12.70 29.22
N VAL A 353 -9.46 11.66 29.98
CA VAL A 353 -9.07 10.36 29.42
C VAL A 353 -10.31 9.55 29.06
N TYR A 354 -10.30 8.91 27.89
CA TYR A 354 -11.36 8.01 27.40
C TYR A 354 -10.77 6.60 27.19
N PRO A 355 -10.56 5.80 28.24
CA PRO A 355 -9.74 4.60 28.17
C PRO A 355 -10.32 3.52 27.26
N GLN A 356 -11.67 3.37 27.20
CA GLN A 356 -12.31 2.41 26.33
C GLN A 356 -12.12 2.79 24.85
N LYS A 357 -12.39 4.05 24.48
CA LYS A 357 -12.13 4.54 23.11
C LYS A 357 -10.65 4.39 22.73
N ALA A 358 -9.75 4.72 23.68
CA ALA A 358 -8.31 4.56 23.47
C ALA A 358 -7.95 3.11 23.14
N LEU A 359 -8.47 2.15 23.93
CA LEU A 359 -8.21 0.73 23.73
C LEU A 359 -8.76 0.23 22.39
N ASP A 360 -9.99 0.59 22.05
CA ASP A 360 -10.65 0.15 20.82
C ASP A 360 -9.85 0.60 19.57
N HIS A 361 -9.44 1.88 19.52
CA HIS A 361 -8.65 2.41 18.42
C HIS A 361 -7.21 1.85 18.40
N LEU A 362 -6.55 1.74 19.56
CA LEU A 362 -5.19 1.18 19.61
C LEU A 362 -5.17 -0.30 19.24
N LEU A 363 -6.16 -1.11 19.65
CA LEU A 363 -6.27 -2.51 19.22
C LEU A 363 -6.49 -2.64 17.72
N LYS A 364 -7.36 -1.79 17.16
CA LYS A 364 -7.59 -1.77 15.71
C LYS A 364 -6.30 -1.41 14.99
N ALA A 365 -5.57 -0.38 15.43
CA ALA A 365 -4.28 0.01 14.87
C ALA A 365 -3.23 -1.12 14.97
N ALA A 366 -3.06 -1.71 16.15
CA ALA A 366 -2.08 -2.77 16.41
C ALA A 366 -2.31 -4.00 15.54
N ARG A 367 -3.56 -4.43 15.40
CA ARG A 367 -3.96 -5.58 14.60
C ARG A 367 -3.85 -5.34 13.09
N ASN A 368 -3.84 -4.08 12.67
CA ASN A 368 -3.59 -3.68 11.28
C ASN A 368 -2.13 -3.24 11.04
N GLY A 369 -1.19 -3.66 11.89
CA GLY A 369 0.24 -3.50 11.66
C GLY A 369 0.88 -2.22 12.19
N GLN A 370 0.14 -1.37 12.95
CA GLN A 370 0.72 -0.20 13.59
C GLN A 370 1.50 -0.60 14.85
N ASN A 371 2.77 -0.90 14.70
CA ASN A 371 3.63 -1.47 15.73
C ASN A 371 3.70 -0.67 17.04
N SER A 372 3.72 0.66 16.96
CA SER A 372 3.76 1.55 18.13
C SER A 372 2.50 1.50 19.00
N ALA A 373 1.41 0.92 18.49
CA ALA A 373 0.17 0.80 19.25
C ALA A 373 0.27 -0.21 20.42
N ASP A 374 1.08 -1.26 20.29
CA ASP A 374 1.26 -2.26 21.33
C ASP A 374 1.81 -1.68 22.62
N PHE A 375 2.85 -0.85 22.49
CA PHE A 375 3.41 -0.20 23.66
C PHE A 375 2.41 0.79 24.30
N ALA A 376 1.63 1.50 23.47
CA ALA A 376 0.59 2.40 23.97
C ALA A 376 -0.51 1.64 24.76
N ILE A 377 -0.89 0.44 24.31
CA ILE A 377 -1.84 -0.44 25.00
C ILE A 377 -1.22 -0.96 26.32
N ALA A 378 0.04 -1.40 26.28
CA ALA A 378 0.75 -1.84 27.47
C ALA A 378 0.80 -0.73 28.54
N GLN A 379 1.07 0.51 28.12
CA GLN A 379 1.03 1.67 29.01
C GLN A 379 -0.38 1.97 29.56
N LEU A 380 -1.42 1.82 28.75
CA LEU A 380 -2.80 2.02 29.19
C LEU A 380 -3.17 1.05 30.32
N PHE A 381 -2.81 -0.23 30.17
CA PHE A 381 -3.09 -1.25 31.17
C PHE A 381 -2.17 -1.18 32.40
N SER A 382 -0.92 -0.76 32.27
CA SER A 382 0.02 -0.65 33.40
C SER A 382 -0.22 0.59 34.25
N GLN A 383 -0.53 1.73 33.64
CA GLN A 383 -0.70 3.01 34.33
C GLN A 383 -2.08 3.18 34.96
N GLY A 384 -3.09 2.48 34.46
CA GLY A 384 -4.46 2.54 34.99
C GLY A 384 -5.11 3.93 34.91
N LYS A 385 -4.64 4.81 34.00
CA LYS A 385 -5.25 6.16 33.85
C LYS A 385 -6.67 6.03 33.32
N GLY A 386 -7.66 6.31 34.17
CA GLY A 386 -9.09 6.22 33.85
C GLY A 386 -9.65 4.79 33.77
N THR A 387 -8.85 3.76 34.03
CA THR A 387 -9.25 2.35 34.10
C THR A 387 -8.50 1.66 35.24
N GLN A 388 -8.92 0.45 35.63
CA GLN A 388 -8.16 -0.34 36.59
C GLN A 388 -6.93 -0.96 35.92
N PRO A 389 -5.74 -0.95 36.55
CA PRO A 389 -4.57 -1.63 36.05
C PRO A 389 -4.84 -3.11 35.79
N ASN A 390 -4.32 -3.65 34.70
CA ASN A 390 -4.39 -5.06 34.36
C ASN A 390 -3.00 -5.56 33.94
N ALA A 391 -2.28 -6.12 34.93
CA ALA A 391 -0.90 -6.56 34.70
C ALA A 391 -0.76 -7.65 33.67
N MET A 392 -1.74 -8.57 33.53
CA MET A 392 -1.69 -9.61 32.48
C MET A 392 -1.80 -9.02 31.09
N ASN A 393 -2.75 -8.10 30.84
CA ASN A 393 -2.86 -7.44 29.54
C ASN A 393 -1.66 -6.52 29.27
N ALA A 394 -1.18 -5.80 30.28
CA ALA A 394 0.05 -4.99 30.17
C ALA A 394 1.25 -5.88 29.74
N TYR A 395 1.37 -7.07 30.34
CA TYR A 395 2.40 -8.05 29.97
C TYR A 395 2.26 -8.49 28.51
N VAL A 396 1.07 -8.92 28.09
CA VAL A 396 0.82 -9.39 26.71
C VAL A 396 1.27 -8.35 25.68
N PHE A 397 0.82 -7.10 25.84
CA PHE A 397 1.13 -6.04 24.88
C PHE A 397 2.57 -5.50 25.00
N SER A 398 3.19 -5.58 26.19
CA SER A 398 4.62 -5.27 26.30
C SER A 398 5.49 -6.32 25.61
N GLN A 399 5.13 -7.61 25.67
CA GLN A 399 5.83 -8.67 24.95
C GLN A 399 5.67 -8.52 23.43
N LEU A 400 4.50 -8.13 22.93
CA LEU A 400 4.30 -7.82 21.51
C LEU A 400 5.14 -6.63 21.06
N ALA A 401 5.17 -5.55 21.84
CA ALA A 401 6.00 -4.38 21.56
C ALA A 401 7.51 -4.67 21.63
N LYS A 402 7.93 -5.60 22.52
CA LYS A 402 9.31 -6.08 22.60
C LYS A 402 9.77 -6.78 21.32
N LEU A 403 8.91 -7.59 20.70
CA LEU A 403 9.22 -8.26 19.42
C LEU A 403 9.51 -7.26 18.30
N GLN A 404 9.12 -6.00 18.46
CA GLN A 404 9.29 -4.91 17.51
C GLN A 404 10.46 -3.97 17.87
N ASN A 405 11.38 -4.41 18.76
CA ASN A 405 12.55 -3.67 19.20
C ASN A 405 12.27 -2.28 19.80
N THR A 406 11.15 -2.11 20.52
CA THR A 406 10.84 -0.87 21.25
C THR A 406 11.59 -0.86 22.60
N PRO A 407 12.60 0.00 22.83
CA PRO A 407 13.46 -0.06 24.04
C PRO A 407 12.68 0.01 25.37
N GLN A 408 11.72 0.96 25.47
CA GLN A 408 10.91 1.12 26.67
C GLN A 408 9.96 -0.07 26.92
N ALA A 409 9.62 -0.83 25.86
CA ALA A 409 8.83 -2.05 26.01
C ALA A 409 9.64 -3.18 26.66
N ASN A 410 10.96 -3.24 26.41
CA ASN A 410 11.86 -4.23 27.03
C ASN A 410 11.87 -4.06 28.57
N GLU A 411 11.99 -2.83 29.06
CA GLU A 411 11.99 -2.53 30.49
C GLU A 411 10.64 -2.87 31.15
N LEU A 412 9.55 -2.46 30.53
CA LEU A 412 8.21 -2.76 31.04
C LEU A 412 7.92 -4.26 31.03
N ALA A 413 8.31 -4.97 29.98
CA ALA A 413 8.12 -6.40 29.88
C ALA A 413 8.92 -7.16 30.95
N ALA A 414 10.17 -6.78 31.21
CA ALA A 414 11.00 -7.36 32.26
C ALA A 414 10.40 -7.10 33.65
N GLN A 415 10.00 -5.89 33.93
CA GLN A 415 9.35 -5.54 35.20
C GLN A 415 8.07 -6.36 35.45
N LEU A 416 7.22 -6.50 34.44
CA LEU A 416 5.98 -7.27 34.54
C LEU A 416 6.25 -8.79 34.67
N ASP A 417 7.30 -9.29 34.05
CA ASP A 417 7.70 -10.70 34.17
C ASP A 417 8.13 -11.08 35.59
N GLU A 418 8.78 -10.15 36.30
CA GLU A 418 9.15 -10.33 37.72
C GLU A 418 7.96 -10.18 38.67
N GLN A 419 7.01 -9.28 38.36
CA GLN A 419 5.89 -8.95 39.25
C GLN A 419 4.71 -9.91 39.16
N LEU A 420 4.51 -10.58 37.99
CA LEU A 420 3.37 -11.45 37.77
C LEU A 420 3.56 -12.82 38.50
N PRO A 421 2.56 -13.24 39.32
CA PRO A 421 2.52 -14.61 39.83
C PRO A 421 2.58 -15.66 38.72
N ALA A 422 3.12 -16.84 39.00
CA ALA A 422 3.37 -17.88 38.02
C ALA A 422 2.11 -18.34 37.28
N ASP A 423 0.99 -18.43 37.96
CA ASP A 423 -0.32 -18.79 37.39
C ASP A 423 -0.87 -17.69 36.43
N GLN A 424 -0.74 -16.42 36.83
CA GLN A 424 -1.13 -15.29 35.98
C GLN A 424 -0.19 -15.13 34.78
N ARG A 425 1.10 -15.39 34.96
CA ARG A 425 2.07 -15.41 33.85
C ARG A 425 1.74 -16.47 32.82
N ALA A 426 1.43 -17.69 33.25
CA ALA A 426 1.00 -18.76 32.36
C ALA A 426 -0.32 -18.44 31.63
N ALA A 427 -1.25 -17.74 32.28
CA ALA A 427 -2.47 -17.26 31.63
C ALA A 427 -2.18 -16.16 30.61
N ALA A 428 -1.30 -15.20 30.94
CA ALA A 428 -0.87 -14.13 30.03
C ALA A 428 -0.14 -14.66 28.80
N GLN A 429 0.70 -15.68 28.97
CA GLN A 429 1.37 -16.36 27.82
C GLN A 429 0.37 -17.01 26.87
N ARG A 430 -0.69 -17.65 27.36
CA ARG A 430 -1.77 -18.17 26.49
C ARG A 430 -2.50 -17.05 25.74
N LEU A 431 -2.76 -15.92 26.38
CA LEU A 431 -3.34 -14.74 25.74
C LEU A 431 -2.42 -14.17 24.67
N LEU A 432 -1.12 -14.10 24.93
CA LEU A 432 -0.10 -13.68 23.97
C LEU A 432 -0.10 -14.56 22.70
N GLN A 433 -0.07 -15.87 22.88
CA GLN A 433 -0.13 -16.82 21.76
C GLN A 433 -1.41 -16.67 20.94
N LYS A 434 -2.55 -16.46 21.62
CA LYS A 434 -3.85 -16.21 20.94
C LYS A 434 -3.84 -14.92 20.13
N GLU A 435 -3.30 -13.84 20.68
CA GLU A 435 -3.22 -12.56 19.97
C GLU A 435 -2.23 -12.63 18.80
N GLN A 436 -1.09 -13.32 18.96
CA GLN A 436 -0.13 -13.55 17.88
C GLN A 436 -0.76 -14.36 16.73
N ALA A 437 -1.49 -15.42 17.03
CA ALA A 437 -2.19 -16.23 16.03
C ALA A 437 -3.26 -15.39 15.26
N LEU A 438 -4.02 -14.56 16.00
CA LEU A 438 -4.99 -13.66 15.38
C LEU A 438 -4.31 -12.67 14.44
N ARG A 439 -3.18 -12.08 14.86
CA ARG A 439 -2.44 -11.11 14.03
C ARG A 439 -1.77 -11.75 12.83
N ALA A 440 -1.24 -12.96 12.96
CA ALA A 440 -0.70 -13.70 11.83
C ALA A 440 -1.76 -13.86 10.72
N THR A 441 -3.00 -14.20 11.10
CA THR A 441 -4.12 -14.27 10.17
C THR A 441 -4.44 -12.91 9.54
N LEU A 442 -4.46 -11.82 10.32
CA LEU A 442 -4.76 -10.47 9.83
C LEU A 442 -3.62 -9.89 8.98
N SER A 443 -2.37 -10.14 9.34
CA SER A 443 -1.18 -9.68 8.61
C SER A 443 -1.04 -10.38 7.27
N GLN A 444 -1.35 -11.65 7.19
CA GLN A 444 -1.47 -12.37 5.92
C GLN A 444 -2.54 -11.73 5.03
N ASN A 445 -3.67 -11.28 5.62
CA ASN A 445 -4.72 -10.53 4.93
C ASN A 445 -4.22 -9.21 4.34
N ALA A 446 -3.48 -8.43 5.12
CA ALA A 446 -3.00 -7.11 4.72
C ALA A 446 -1.89 -7.19 3.66
N LEU A 447 -0.93 -8.13 3.82
CA LEU A 447 0.13 -8.37 2.83
C LEU A 447 -0.42 -8.81 1.48
N ALA A 448 -1.45 -9.65 1.48
CA ALA A 448 -2.15 -10.07 0.27
C ALA A 448 -2.73 -8.89 -0.51
N VAL A 449 -3.39 -7.97 0.19
CA VAL A 449 -3.99 -6.77 -0.42
C VAL A 449 -2.91 -5.79 -0.89
N GLN A 450 -1.84 -5.62 -0.12
CA GLN A 450 -0.76 -4.68 -0.46
C GLN A 450 0.08 -5.15 -1.65
N THR A 451 0.44 -6.44 -1.71
CA THR A 451 1.16 -7.02 -2.85
C THR A 451 0.34 -6.91 -4.14
N LEU A 452 -0.98 -7.13 -4.06
CA LEU A 452 -1.88 -6.97 -5.19
C LEU A 452 -2.03 -5.52 -5.64
N ALA A 453 -2.02 -4.55 -4.73
CA ALA A 453 -2.11 -3.13 -5.05
C ALA A 453 -0.81 -2.57 -5.67
N GLU A 454 0.35 -3.01 -5.16
CA GLU A 454 1.66 -2.59 -5.68
C GLU A 454 1.92 -3.12 -7.09
N GLU A 455 1.48 -4.35 -7.39
CA GLU A 455 1.66 -5.00 -8.69
C GLU A 455 0.61 -4.57 -9.73
N ASN A 456 -0.60 -4.17 -9.32
CA ASN A 456 -1.62 -3.65 -10.24
C ASN A 456 -1.21 -2.31 -10.89
N GLY A 457 -0.30 -1.55 -10.29
CA GLY A 457 0.34 -0.39 -10.89
C GLY A 457 1.33 -0.74 -12.02
N GLU A 458 1.83 -1.98 -12.08
CA GLU A 458 2.87 -2.39 -13.02
C GLU A 458 2.34 -2.91 -14.37
N GLU A 459 1.11 -3.41 -14.42
CA GLU A 459 0.57 -4.07 -15.64
C GLU A 459 -0.43 -3.26 -16.46
N ALA A 460 -0.59 -1.97 -16.21
CA ALA A 460 -1.38 -1.10 -17.07
C ALA A 460 -0.62 -0.67 -18.36
N LEU A 461 0.37 -1.44 -18.78
CA LEU A 461 1.10 -1.28 -20.06
C LEU A 461 0.55 -2.19 -21.15
#